data_7f02d50fdc5c343c580463e97c00ed63
#
_entry.id   7f02d50fdc5c343c580463e97c00ed63
#
_cell.length_a   1.000
_cell.length_b   1.000
_cell.length_c   1.000
_cell.angle_alpha   90.00
_cell.angle_beta   90.00
_cell.angle_gamma   90.00
#
_symmetry.space_group_name_H-M   'P 1'
#
loop_
_entity.id
_entity.type
_entity.pdbx_description
1 polymer ?
#
loop_
_entity_poly.entity_id
_entity_poly.type
_entity_poly.pdbx_seq_one_letter_code
_entity_poly.pdbx_strand_id
1 'polypeptide(L)'
;MSKNSYPILGDITDDEFLAEYWQKKPLLIRNAIPNFVPPIEGDDLAGLSLEEEVESRLVIGDDWQLEHGPFDESRFESLPEDNWTLLVQGVDLWVPEVADLLKSFDFLPSWRVDDIMVSYAEDGGNVGPHFDYYDVFLLQGSGQRNWQIGQLCTADDLHTDNTGLKVLKDFKAVE
;
A
#
# COMPACT_ATOMS: atom_id res chain seq x y z
N MET A 1 -19.08 21.35 11.44
CA MET A 1 -18.89 20.37 10.34
C MET A 1 -17.39 20.20 10.22
N SER A 2 -16.82 19.17 10.82
CA SER A 2 -15.38 18.87 10.73
C SER A 2 -15.13 18.29 9.35
N LYS A 3 -14.45 19.02 8.48
CA LYS A 3 -13.85 18.45 7.28
C LYS A 3 -12.53 17.79 7.73
N ASN A 4 -12.57 16.52 8.07
CA ASN A 4 -11.38 15.71 8.23
C ASN A 4 -10.86 15.27 6.84
N SER A 5 -10.58 16.24 5.98
CA SER A 5 -9.93 16.02 4.70
C SER A 5 -8.51 16.54 4.80
N TYR A 6 -7.55 15.68 4.47
CA TYR A 6 -6.13 16.02 4.47
C TYR A 6 -5.70 16.59 3.11
N PRO A 7 -4.74 17.53 3.06
CA PRO A 7 -4.21 18.06 1.81
C PRO A 7 -3.23 17.08 1.16
N ILE A 8 -3.72 15.92 0.72
CA ILE A 8 -2.89 14.81 0.20
C ILE A 8 -2.10 15.16 -1.06
N LEU A 9 -2.51 16.19 -1.80
CA LEU A 9 -1.81 16.67 -3.00
C LEU A 9 -0.80 17.80 -2.69
N GLY A 10 -0.59 18.13 -1.40
CA GLY A 10 0.28 19.23 -1.00
C GLY A 10 -0.22 20.58 -1.54
N ASP A 11 0.66 21.29 -2.28
CA ASP A 11 0.34 22.60 -2.88
C ASP A 11 -0.27 22.49 -4.29
N ILE A 12 -0.45 21.27 -4.82
CA ILE A 12 -1.00 21.03 -6.16
C ILE A 12 -2.54 21.02 -6.05
N THR A 13 -3.22 21.70 -6.95
CA THR A 13 -4.68 21.69 -7.01
C THR A 13 -5.20 20.38 -7.61
N ASP A 14 -6.47 20.03 -7.27
CA ASP A 14 -7.14 18.85 -7.84
C ASP A 14 -7.17 18.91 -9.38
N ASP A 15 -7.49 20.09 -9.94
CA ASP A 15 -7.52 20.30 -11.40
C ASP A 15 -6.15 20.12 -12.03
N GLU A 16 -5.09 20.63 -11.41
CA GLU A 16 -3.72 20.46 -11.89
C GLU A 16 -3.30 19.00 -11.82
N PHE A 17 -3.59 18.32 -10.70
CA PHE A 17 -3.29 16.89 -10.55
C PHE A 17 -3.96 16.06 -11.65
N LEU A 18 -5.26 16.26 -11.85
CA LEU A 18 -6.03 15.54 -12.87
C LEU A 18 -5.55 15.85 -14.30
N ALA A 19 -5.15 17.11 -14.56
CA ALA A 19 -4.69 17.52 -15.87
C ALA A 19 -3.27 17.04 -16.20
N GLU A 20 -2.35 17.05 -15.23
CA GLU A 20 -0.94 16.87 -15.48
C GLU A 20 -0.35 15.52 -15.03
N TYR A 21 -0.93 14.90 -14.01
CA TYR A 21 -0.36 13.70 -13.36
C TYR A 21 -1.25 12.46 -13.50
N TRP A 22 -2.54 12.59 -13.24
CA TRP A 22 -3.47 11.46 -13.22
C TRP A 22 -3.38 10.61 -14.49
N GLN A 23 -3.02 9.33 -14.34
CA GLN A 23 -2.83 8.36 -15.43
C GLN A 23 -1.78 8.78 -16.49
N LYS A 24 -0.86 9.66 -16.16
CA LYS A 24 0.16 10.16 -17.08
C LYS A 24 1.58 9.97 -16.57
N LYS A 25 1.83 10.30 -15.31
CA LYS A 25 3.16 10.20 -14.71
C LYS A 25 3.07 10.12 -13.19
N PRO A 26 4.03 9.50 -12.54
CA PRO A 26 4.08 9.47 -11.07
C PRO A 26 4.29 10.88 -10.50
N LEU A 27 3.85 11.06 -9.26
CA LEU A 27 4.01 12.29 -8.48
C LEU A 27 4.48 11.94 -7.08
N LEU A 28 5.59 12.52 -6.65
CA LEU A 28 6.06 12.43 -5.28
C LEU A 28 5.76 13.73 -4.54
N ILE A 29 4.98 13.63 -3.46
CA ILE A 29 4.65 14.77 -2.60
C ILE A 29 5.27 14.53 -1.22
N ARG A 30 6.35 15.24 -0.92
CA ARG A 30 7.00 15.17 0.38
C ARG A 30 6.17 15.92 1.42
N ASN A 31 5.98 15.29 2.59
CA ASN A 31 5.24 15.89 3.69
C ASN A 31 3.83 16.39 3.30
N ALA A 32 3.13 15.61 2.48
CA ALA A 32 1.78 15.93 1.99
C ALA A 32 0.81 16.22 3.14
N ILE A 33 0.90 15.46 4.22
CA ILE A 33 0.11 15.65 5.44
C ILE A 33 1.07 15.98 6.60
N PRO A 34 1.26 17.28 6.94
CA PRO A 34 2.15 17.65 8.04
C PRO A 34 1.68 17.08 9.37
N ASN A 35 2.63 16.49 10.12
CA ASN A 35 2.38 15.84 11.42
C ASN A 35 1.32 14.72 11.34
N PHE A 36 1.28 13.99 10.23
CA PHE A 36 0.39 12.85 10.09
C PHE A 36 0.65 11.82 11.18
N VAL A 37 -0.41 11.41 11.85
CA VAL A 37 -0.42 10.30 12.80
C VAL A 37 -1.22 9.18 12.14
N PRO A 38 -0.61 8.01 11.87
CA PRO A 38 -1.33 6.89 11.29
C PRO A 38 -2.49 6.48 12.19
N PRO A 39 -3.67 6.22 11.64
CA PRO A 39 -4.84 5.82 12.42
C PRO A 39 -4.81 4.35 12.86
N ILE A 40 -3.79 3.60 12.46
CA ILE A 40 -3.58 2.19 12.81
C ILE A 40 -2.09 1.92 12.93
N GLU A 41 -1.71 1.07 13.88
CA GLU A 41 -0.33 0.63 14.10
C GLU A 41 -0.13 -0.84 13.69
N GLY A 42 1.11 -1.33 13.74
CA GLY A 42 1.46 -2.68 13.31
C GLY A 42 0.74 -3.77 14.10
N ASP A 43 0.62 -3.60 15.42
CA ASP A 43 -0.05 -4.58 16.29
C ASP A 43 -1.55 -4.68 16.00
N ASP A 44 -2.21 -3.53 15.72
CA ASP A 44 -3.62 -3.52 15.34
C ASP A 44 -3.81 -4.23 13.98
N LEU A 45 -2.88 -4.00 13.05
CA LEU A 45 -2.92 -4.63 11.74
C LEU A 45 -2.70 -6.14 11.83
N ALA A 46 -1.78 -6.59 12.69
CA ALA A 46 -1.60 -8.00 13.01
C ALA A 46 -2.89 -8.60 13.59
N GLY A 47 -3.53 -7.89 14.55
CA GLY A 47 -4.81 -8.30 15.11
C GLY A 47 -5.91 -8.49 14.07
N LEU A 48 -6.05 -7.54 13.12
CA LEU A 48 -7.01 -7.68 12.01
C LEU A 48 -6.73 -8.90 11.14
N SER A 49 -5.48 -9.26 10.94
CA SER A 49 -5.09 -10.40 10.10
C SER A 49 -5.42 -11.77 10.69
N LEU A 50 -5.86 -11.84 11.94
CA LEU A 50 -6.34 -13.06 12.59
C LEU A 50 -7.82 -13.37 12.28
N GLU A 51 -8.57 -12.38 11.78
CA GLU A 51 -10.01 -12.50 11.56
C GLU A 51 -10.31 -13.20 10.22
N GLU A 52 -11.27 -14.12 10.21
CA GLU A 52 -11.64 -14.93 9.03
C GLU A 52 -12.18 -14.09 7.87
N GLU A 53 -12.81 -12.97 8.16
CA GLU A 53 -13.42 -12.08 7.18
C GLU A 53 -12.43 -11.06 6.58
N VAL A 54 -11.20 -10.99 7.13
CA VAL A 54 -10.18 -10.03 6.70
C VAL A 54 -9.19 -10.68 5.75
N GLU A 55 -9.13 -10.20 4.53
CA GLU A 55 -8.10 -10.66 3.59
C GLU A 55 -6.73 -10.13 3.98
N SER A 56 -5.82 -11.03 4.28
CA SER A 56 -4.45 -10.68 4.67
C SER A 56 -3.41 -11.61 4.06
N ARG A 57 -2.20 -11.10 3.93
CA ARG A 57 -1.06 -11.81 3.32
C ARG A 57 0.23 -11.47 4.05
N LEU A 58 1.09 -12.46 4.25
CA LEU A 58 2.48 -12.29 4.62
C LEU A 58 3.36 -12.57 3.42
N VAL A 59 4.33 -11.70 3.20
CA VAL A 59 5.38 -11.86 2.17
C VAL A 59 6.72 -11.89 2.89
N ILE A 60 7.48 -12.97 2.73
CA ILE A 60 8.63 -13.26 3.56
C ILE A 60 9.85 -13.59 2.68
N GLY A 61 10.99 -13.02 3.03
CA GLY A 61 12.27 -13.31 2.43
C GLY A 61 12.51 -12.69 1.06
N ASP A 62 13.72 -12.91 0.54
CA ASP A 62 14.18 -12.36 -0.75
C ASP A 62 13.52 -13.04 -1.96
N ASP A 63 12.93 -14.20 -1.77
CA ASP A 63 12.19 -14.96 -2.77
C ASP A 63 10.68 -14.75 -2.68
N TRP A 64 10.24 -13.81 -1.83
CA TRP A 64 8.85 -13.37 -1.65
C TRP A 64 7.88 -14.52 -1.41
N GLN A 65 8.18 -15.39 -0.44
CA GLN A 65 7.26 -16.44 -0.05
C GLN A 65 5.95 -15.84 0.44
N LEU A 66 4.85 -16.29 -0.16
CA LEU A 66 3.51 -15.75 0.11
C LEU A 66 2.71 -16.71 0.97
N GLU A 67 2.20 -16.19 2.08
CA GLU A 67 1.22 -16.88 2.91
C GLU A 67 -0.08 -16.07 2.95
N HIS A 68 -1.21 -16.76 3.06
CA HIS A 68 -2.53 -16.14 3.18
C HIS A 68 -3.10 -16.34 4.57
N GLY A 69 -3.74 -15.29 5.12
CA GLY A 69 -4.53 -15.39 6.33
C GLY A 69 -5.84 -16.18 6.15
N PRO A 70 -6.62 -16.30 7.23
CA PRO A 70 -6.32 -15.75 8.56
C PRO A 70 -5.11 -16.43 9.21
N PHE A 71 -4.37 -15.66 10.02
CA PHE A 71 -3.18 -16.15 10.72
C PHE A 71 -3.49 -16.50 12.16
N ASP A 72 -2.64 -17.31 12.79
CA ASP A 72 -2.63 -17.51 14.24
C ASP A 72 -1.60 -16.55 14.89
N GLU A 73 -1.82 -16.13 16.14
CA GLU A 73 -0.86 -15.31 16.91
C GLU A 73 0.54 -15.91 16.90
N SER A 74 0.65 -17.25 17.05
CA SER A 74 1.92 -17.97 17.03
C SER A 74 2.70 -17.83 15.71
N ARG A 75 2.02 -17.45 14.62
CA ARG A 75 2.69 -17.20 13.36
C ARG A 75 3.58 -15.96 13.44
N PHE A 76 3.11 -14.92 14.11
CA PHE A 76 3.87 -13.68 14.32
C PHE A 76 5.08 -13.91 15.26
N GLU A 77 4.94 -14.76 16.28
CA GLU A 77 6.07 -15.13 17.15
C GLU A 77 7.20 -15.88 16.41
N SER A 78 6.87 -16.52 15.28
CA SER A 78 7.80 -17.32 14.48
C SER A 78 8.34 -16.61 13.25
N LEU A 79 7.98 -15.34 13.03
CA LEU A 79 8.54 -14.54 11.94
C LEU A 79 10.03 -14.25 12.16
N PRO A 80 10.82 -14.10 11.08
CA PRO A 80 12.18 -13.62 11.20
C PRO A 80 12.22 -12.20 11.78
N GLU A 81 13.37 -11.77 12.27
CA GLU A 81 13.56 -10.41 12.83
C GLU A 81 13.39 -9.31 11.77
N ASP A 82 13.62 -9.64 10.48
CA ASP A 82 13.56 -8.71 9.34
C ASP A 82 13.04 -9.37 8.06
N ASN A 83 12.95 -8.60 6.98
CA ASN A 83 12.66 -9.06 5.61
C ASN A 83 11.30 -9.75 5.46
N TRP A 84 10.26 -9.17 6.06
CA TRP A 84 8.87 -9.58 5.84
C TRP A 84 7.93 -8.39 5.81
N THR A 85 6.78 -8.59 5.19
CA THR A 85 5.71 -7.58 5.06
C THR A 85 4.35 -8.23 5.31
N LEU A 86 3.55 -7.64 6.19
CA LEU A 86 2.13 -7.94 6.35
C LEU A 86 1.32 -6.97 5.48
N LEU A 87 0.40 -7.49 4.72
CA LEU A 87 -0.56 -6.75 3.89
C LEU A 87 -1.96 -7.09 4.37
N VAL A 88 -2.78 -6.09 4.67
CA VAL A 88 -4.20 -6.26 5.03
C VAL A 88 -5.06 -5.42 4.10
N GLN A 89 -5.98 -6.07 3.40
CA GLN A 89 -6.85 -5.47 2.41
C GLN A 89 -8.11 -4.89 3.07
N GLY A 90 -8.65 -3.81 2.53
CA GLY A 90 -9.94 -3.25 2.95
C GLY A 90 -9.97 -2.80 4.42
N VAL A 91 -8.87 -2.27 4.96
CA VAL A 91 -8.79 -1.86 6.38
C VAL A 91 -9.81 -0.76 6.71
N ASP A 92 -10.19 0.06 5.73
CA ASP A 92 -11.26 1.07 5.87
C ASP A 92 -12.63 0.48 6.19
N LEU A 93 -12.87 -0.80 5.90
CA LEU A 93 -14.11 -1.49 6.27
C LEU A 93 -14.18 -1.82 7.77
N TRP A 94 -13.03 -1.91 8.43
CA TRP A 94 -12.89 -2.36 9.82
C TRP A 94 -12.51 -1.24 10.78
N VAL A 95 -11.79 -0.23 10.30
CA VAL A 95 -11.26 0.88 11.11
C VAL A 95 -11.83 2.21 10.60
N PRO A 96 -12.80 2.82 11.32
CA PRO A 96 -13.45 4.06 10.91
C PRO A 96 -12.47 5.22 10.68
N GLU A 97 -11.40 5.30 11.45
CA GLU A 97 -10.36 6.32 11.33
C GLU A 97 -9.55 6.16 10.02
N VAL A 98 -9.38 4.93 9.53
CA VAL A 98 -8.78 4.64 8.22
C VAL A 98 -9.77 5.02 7.11
N ALA A 99 -11.06 4.69 7.27
CA ALA A 99 -12.11 5.11 6.33
C ALA A 99 -12.20 6.63 6.16
N ASP A 100 -11.92 7.38 7.22
CA ASP A 100 -11.91 8.85 7.17
C ASP A 100 -10.87 9.41 6.20
N LEU A 101 -9.79 8.68 5.90
CA LEU A 101 -8.78 9.08 4.92
C LEU A 101 -9.36 9.14 3.49
N LEU A 102 -10.35 8.30 3.16
CA LEU A 102 -11.00 8.30 1.85
C LEU A 102 -11.64 9.65 1.51
N LYS A 103 -12.04 10.45 2.52
CA LYS A 103 -12.58 11.79 2.32
C LYS A 103 -11.59 12.77 1.70
N SER A 104 -10.30 12.45 1.75
CA SER A 104 -9.24 13.24 1.13
C SER A 104 -9.15 13.04 -0.38
N PHE A 105 -9.87 12.06 -0.92
CA PHE A 105 -9.92 11.73 -2.34
C PHE A 105 -11.23 12.15 -3.02
N ASP A 106 -12.00 13.06 -2.41
CA ASP A 106 -13.30 13.54 -2.91
C ASP A 106 -13.22 14.20 -4.30
N PHE A 107 -12.04 14.54 -4.79
CA PHE A 107 -11.80 15.02 -6.15
C PHE A 107 -11.92 13.91 -7.21
N LEU A 108 -11.94 12.65 -6.79
CA LEU A 108 -12.24 11.51 -7.64
C LEU A 108 -13.69 11.06 -7.42
N PRO A 109 -14.38 10.60 -8.48
CA PRO A 109 -15.70 9.98 -8.30
C PRO A 109 -15.61 8.76 -7.37
N SER A 110 -16.48 8.66 -6.38
CA SER A 110 -16.43 7.61 -5.34
C SER A 110 -16.46 6.18 -5.92
N TRP A 111 -17.09 5.97 -7.07
CA TRP A 111 -17.10 4.67 -7.75
C TRP A 111 -15.75 4.27 -8.37
N ARG A 112 -14.77 5.16 -8.38
CA ARG A 112 -13.38 4.91 -8.82
C ARG A 112 -12.42 4.68 -7.66
N VAL A 113 -12.86 4.90 -6.45
CA VAL A 113 -12.09 4.63 -5.24
C VAL A 113 -12.50 3.27 -4.71
N ASP A 114 -11.55 2.37 -4.59
CA ASP A 114 -11.79 1.01 -4.15
C ASP A 114 -11.71 0.94 -2.62
N ASP A 115 -10.56 0.64 -2.07
CA ASP A 115 -10.35 0.45 -0.66
C ASP A 115 -9.01 1.02 -0.17
N ILE A 116 -8.76 0.89 1.11
CA ILE A 116 -7.45 1.15 1.70
C ILE A 116 -6.82 -0.17 2.16
N MET A 117 -5.82 -0.63 1.42
CA MET A 117 -4.90 -1.65 1.90
C MET A 117 -3.85 -0.98 2.80
N VAL A 118 -3.56 -1.58 3.93
CA VAL A 118 -2.47 -1.15 4.80
C VAL A 118 -1.39 -2.22 4.85
N SER A 119 -0.13 -1.79 4.79
CA SER A 119 1.02 -2.68 4.93
C SER A 119 1.91 -2.28 6.10
N TYR A 120 2.35 -3.26 6.86
CA TYR A 120 3.44 -3.16 7.81
C TYR A 120 4.63 -3.95 7.29
N ALA A 121 5.83 -3.42 7.41
CA ALA A 121 7.03 -4.11 6.97
C ALA A 121 8.17 -3.88 7.97
N GLU A 122 8.87 -4.96 8.32
CA GLU A 122 10.15 -4.89 8.99
C GLU A 122 11.27 -4.47 8.02
N ASP A 123 12.45 -4.20 8.56
CA ASP A 123 13.61 -3.79 7.77
C ASP A 123 13.87 -4.78 6.63
N GLY A 124 14.00 -4.28 5.40
CA GLY A 124 14.16 -5.08 4.19
C GLY A 124 12.86 -5.66 3.63
N GLY A 125 11.78 -5.68 4.40
CA GLY A 125 10.49 -6.23 3.95
C GLY A 125 9.94 -5.51 2.70
N ASN A 126 9.54 -6.28 1.69
CA ASN A 126 9.02 -5.78 0.44
C ASN A 126 8.17 -6.85 -0.25
N VAL A 127 7.47 -6.45 -1.33
CA VAL A 127 6.61 -7.35 -2.12
C VAL A 127 7.14 -7.57 -3.54
N GLY A 128 8.39 -7.23 -3.79
CA GLY A 128 9.03 -7.32 -5.09
C GLY A 128 8.56 -6.27 -6.10
N PRO A 129 9.29 -6.14 -7.22
CA PRO A 129 8.90 -5.22 -8.28
C PRO A 129 7.68 -5.77 -9.01
N HIS A 130 6.60 -4.98 -9.06
CA HIS A 130 5.33 -5.35 -9.70
C HIS A 130 4.66 -4.11 -10.29
N PHE A 131 3.56 -4.32 -10.98
CA PHE A 131 2.64 -3.25 -11.38
C PHE A 131 1.20 -3.72 -11.19
N ASP A 132 0.33 -2.75 -10.97
CA ASP A 132 -1.11 -2.96 -10.84
C ASP A 132 -1.85 -2.44 -12.08
N TYR A 133 -3.07 -2.93 -12.29
CA TYR A 133 -3.92 -2.49 -13.40
C TYR A 133 -4.81 -1.31 -13.02
N TYR A 134 -4.48 -0.61 -11.93
CA TYR A 134 -5.18 0.55 -11.41
C TYR A 134 -4.19 1.56 -10.83
N ASP A 135 -4.65 2.78 -10.65
CA ASP A 135 -3.86 3.84 -10.03
C ASP A 135 -3.79 3.64 -8.51
N VAL A 136 -2.63 3.88 -7.91
CA VAL A 136 -2.41 3.70 -6.48
C VAL A 136 -1.86 5.00 -5.87
N PHE A 137 -2.44 5.39 -4.73
CA PHE A 137 -1.88 6.41 -3.86
C PHE A 137 -1.14 5.72 -2.71
N LEU A 138 0.15 5.98 -2.60
CA LEU A 138 1.01 5.40 -1.58
C LEU A 138 1.24 6.43 -0.48
N LEU A 139 0.58 6.27 0.67
CA LEU A 139 0.73 7.13 1.84
C LEU A 139 1.67 6.48 2.85
N GLN A 140 2.81 7.13 3.13
CA GLN A 140 3.72 6.68 4.18
C GLN A 140 3.17 7.08 5.55
N GLY A 141 2.75 6.12 6.34
CA GLY A 141 2.23 6.32 7.69
C GLY A 141 3.34 6.58 8.70
N SER A 142 4.17 5.60 8.96
CA SER A 142 5.30 5.66 9.89
C SER A 142 6.57 5.12 9.24
N GLY A 143 7.73 5.38 9.85
CA GLY A 143 9.02 4.91 9.36
C GLY A 143 9.43 5.55 8.02
N GLN A 144 10.22 4.81 7.25
CA GLN A 144 10.75 5.24 5.96
C GLN A 144 10.76 4.08 4.97
N ARG A 145 10.41 4.35 3.71
CA ARG A 145 10.49 3.37 2.63
C ARG A 145 11.24 3.96 1.44
N ASN A 146 12.16 3.19 0.88
CA ASN A 146 12.82 3.53 -0.37
C ASN A 146 11.98 2.97 -1.53
N TRP A 147 11.37 3.87 -2.29
CA TRP A 147 10.60 3.52 -3.48
C TRP A 147 11.46 3.65 -4.73
N GLN A 148 11.32 2.68 -5.61
CA GLN A 148 11.90 2.70 -6.95
C GLN A 148 10.76 2.62 -7.97
N ILE A 149 10.73 3.58 -8.90
CA ILE A 149 9.77 3.59 -10.00
C ILE A 149 10.44 2.97 -11.21
N GLY A 150 9.80 1.97 -11.79
CA GLY A 150 10.31 1.22 -12.94
C GLY A 150 9.76 1.70 -14.28
N GLN A 151 10.11 0.93 -15.30
CA GLN A 151 9.61 1.11 -16.67
C GLN A 151 8.08 0.96 -16.73
N LEU A 152 7.47 1.55 -17.75
CA LEU A 152 6.08 1.27 -18.08
C LEU A 152 5.94 -0.21 -18.46
N CYS A 153 4.95 -0.85 -17.86
CA CYS A 153 4.65 -2.27 -18.05
C CYS A 153 3.33 -2.48 -18.81
N THR A 154 3.21 -3.62 -19.42
CA THR A 154 2.02 -4.10 -20.10
C THR A 154 1.64 -5.49 -19.61
N ALA A 155 0.47 -6.00 -20.00
CA ALA A 155 0.04 -7.35 -19.65
C ALA A 155 0.97 -8.46 -20.20
N ASP A 156 1.82 -8.13 -21.15
CA ASP A 156 2.76 -9.08 -21.79
C ASP A 156 4.11 -9.16 -21.05
N ASP A 157 4.35 -8.28 -20.05
CA ASP A 157 5.57 -8.32 -19.27
C ASP A 157 5.62 -9.58 -18.40
N LEU A 158 6.79 -10.23 -18.42
CA LEU A 158 6.97 -11.53 -17.78
C LEU A 158 7.04 -11.39 -16.25
N HIS A 159 6.25 -12.21 -15.58
CA HIS A 159 6.25 -12.37 -14.13
C HIS A 159 6.96 -13.65 -13.71
N THR A 160 7.33 -13.72 -12.42
CA THR A 160 7.77 -14.96 -11.79
C THR A 160 6.53 -15.78 -11.42
N ASP A 161 6.57 -17.08 -11.72
CA ASP A 161 5.44 -17.98 -11.43
C ASP A 161 5.55 -18.67 -10.05
N ASN A 162 6.67 -18.45 -9.33
CA ASN A 162 7.05 -19.29 -8.19
C ASN A 162 6.59 -18.76 -6.83
N THR A 163 6.09 -17.53 -6.75
CA THR A 163 5.84 -16.87 -5.45
C THR A 163 4.36 -16.68 -5.13
N GLY A 164 3.46 -16.93 -6.08
CA GLY A 164 2.05 -16.49 -5.96
C GLY A 164 1.86 -14.96 -6.17
N LEU A 165 2.93 -14.19 -6.10
CA LEU A 165 2.98 -12.79 -6.47
C LEU A 165 3.41 -12.64 -7.92
N LYS A 166 2.83 -11.68 -8.62
CA LYS A 166 3.22 -11.37 -10.01
C LYS A 166 4.43 -10.44 -10.03
N VAL A 167 5.56 -10.94 -9.54
CA VAL A 167 6.81 -10.17 -9.51
C VAL A 167 7.44 -10.13 -10.90
N LEU A 168 7.82 -8.94 -11.36
CA LEU A 168 8.46 -8.73 -12.65
C LEU A 168 9.82 -9.45 -12.72
N LYS A 169 10.08 -10.16 -13.81
CA LYS A 169 11.39 -10.81 -14.06
C LYS A 169 12.48 -9.80 -14.41
N ASP A 170 12.10 -8.73 -15.11
CA ASP A 170 13.00 -7.67 -15.55
C ASP A 170 12.52 -6.33 -15.03
N PHE A 171 13.14 -5.86 -13.95
CA PHE A 171 12.88 -4.54 -13.40
C PHE A 171 14.01 -3.58 -13.76
N LYS A 172 13.65 -2.41 -14.27
CA LYS A 172 14.58 -1.32 -14.57
C LYS A 172 14.07 -0.05 -13.91
N ALA A 173 14.74 0.35 -12.84
CA ALA A 173 14.44 1.62 -12.19
C ALA A 173 14.69 2.78 -13.17
N VAL A 174 13.76 3.73 -13.19
CA VAL A 174 13.87 5.00 -13.94
C VAL A 174 13.99 6.18 -13.00
N GLU A 175 13.53 6.06 -11.75
CA GLU A 175 13.69 6.98 -10.62
C GLU A 175 13.88 6.20 -9.31
#